data_61adbacd35d551f1f4cd08e09643d82f
#
_entry.id   61adbacd35d551f1f4cd08e09643d82f
#
_cell.length_a   1.000
_cell.length_b   1.000
_cell.length_c   1.000
_cell.angle_alpha   90.00
_cell.angle_beta   90.00
_cell.angle_gamma   90.00
#
_symmetry.space_group_name_H-M   'P 1'
#
loop_
_entity.id
_entity.type
_entity.pdbx_description
1 polymer ?
#
loop_
_entity_poly.entity_id
_entity_poly.type
_entity_poly.pdbx_seq_one_letter_code
_entity_poly.pdbx_strand_id
1 'polypeptide(L)'
;MLNLDYRCMEYGQKIGKISDSKLENNLRKALGVLQEDGVYAMFLWLEKKASDVRKELVELFNKEDENTHVKLSNYFLKSNKSFSQDFDEFCNDLREVAKDIDKLLFMKKLLERTVTYALYHARAKRDKNE
;
A
#
# COMPACT_ATOMS: atom_id res chain seq x y z
N MET A 1 8.77 18.02 -7.46
CA MET A 1 9.02 16.58 -7.46
C MET A 1 8.29 15.90 -6.32
N LEU A 2 7.64 14.78 -6.59
CA LEU A 2 6.92 14.02 -5.55
C LEU A 2 7.92 13.36 -4.60
N ASN A 3 7.77 13.61 -3.30
CA ASN A 3 8.61 12.96 -2.29
C ASN A 3 8.02 11.61 -1.90
N LEU A 4 8.55 10.55 -2.50
CA LEU A 4 8.02 9.19 -2.33
C LEU A 4 8.19 8.67 -0.91
N ASP A 5 9.34 8.93 -0.29
CA ASP A 5 9.58 8.46 1.07
C ASP A 5 8.64 9.13 2.07
N TYR A 6 8.41 10.44 1.92
CA TYR A 6 7.44 11.16 2.74
C TYR A 6 6.04 10.53 2.61
N ARG A 7 5.64 10.17 1.39
CA ARG A 7 4.35 9.55 1.16
C ARG A 7 4.24 8.18 1.84
N CYS A 8 5.32 7.41 1.80
CA CYS A 8 5.36 6.13 2.49
C CYS A 8 5.30 6.30 4.01
N MET A 9 5.97 7.33 4.56
CA MET A 9 5.89 7.66 5.98
C MET A 9 4.46 8.00 6.38
N GLU A 10 3.81 8.86 5.60
CA GLU A 10 2.45 9.32 5.87
C GLU A 10 1.47 8.14 5.96
N TYR A 11 1.49 7.27 4.96
CA TYR A 11 0.58 6.14 4.94
C TYR A 11 1.00 5.02 5.88
N GLY A 12 2.29 4.89 6.16
CA GLY A 12 2.77 4.01 7.21
C GLY A 12 2.18 4.40 8.57
N GLN A 13 2.16 5.71 8.88
CA GLN A 13 1.54 6.20 10.10
C GLN A 13 0.03 5.91 10.14
N LYS A 14 -0.67 6.19 9.05
CA LYS A 14 -2.11 5.95 8.98
C LYS A 14 -2.46 4.49 9.19
N ILE A 15 -1.76 3.61 8.50
CA ILE A 15 -2.00 2.16 8.61
C ILE A 15 -1.63 1.67 10.00
N GLY A 16 -0.52 2.12 10.55
CA GLY A 16 -0.06 1.72 11.89
C GLY A 16 -1.01 2.14 13.01
N LYS A 17 -1.92 3.08 12.74
CA LYS A 17 -2.92 3.55 13.71
C LYS A 17 -4.27 2.82 13.63
N ILE A 18 -4.42 1.92 12.67
CA ILE A 18 -5.66 1.16 12.54
C ILE A 18 -5.93 0.39 13.84
N SER A 19 -7.15 0.50 14.37
CA SER A 19 -7.52 -0.13 15.63
C SER A 19 -7.94 -1.59 15.38
N ASP A 20 -6.98 -2.48 15.42
CA ASP A 20 -7.19 -3.92 15.22
C ASP A 20 -6.11 -4.66 16.01
N SER A 21 -6.53 -5.54 16.91
CA SER A 21 -5.61 -6.31 17.73
C SER A 21 -4.69 -7.23 16.91
N LYS A 22 -5.07 -7.54 15.68
CA LYS A 22 -4.29 -8.40 14.78
C LYS A 22 -3.42 -7.61 13.80
N LEU A 23 -3.40 -6.28 13.91
CA LEU A 23 -2.75 -5.43 12.92
C LEU A 23 -1.28 -5.78 12.72
N GLU A 24 -0.52 -5.86 13.80
CA GLU A 24 0.91 -6.14 13.72
C GLU A 24 1.18 -7.48 13.01
N ASN A 25 0.46 -8.51 13.41
CA ASN A 25 0.60 -9.84 12.81
C ASN A 25 0.20 -9.84 11.33
N ASN A 26 -0.91 -9.15 11.01
CA ASN A 26 -1.37 -9.07 9.62
C ASN A 26 -0.38 -8.30 8.75
N LEU A 27 0.22 -7.22 9.25
CA LEU A 27 1.22 -6.46 8.49
C LEU A 27 2.47 -7.28 8.24
N ARG A 28 2.93 -8.05 9.25
CA ARG A 28 4.10 -8.91 9.10
C ARG A 28 3.84 -9.98 8.04
N LYS A 29 2.67 -10.61 8.09
CA LYS A 29 2.30 -11.65 7.12
C LYS A 29 2.14 -11.07 5.71
N ALA A 30 1.50 -9.90 5.60
CA ALA A 30 1.35 -9.24 4.30
C ALA A 30 2.71 -8.93 3.67
N LEU A 31 3.66 -8.45 4.48
CA LEU A 31 5.01 -8.16 4.00
C LEU A 31 5.68 -9.44 3.49
N GLY A 32 5.52 -10.55 4.22
CA GLY A 32 6.04 -11.84 3.78
C GLY A 32 5.47 -12.30 2.45
N VAL A 33 4.16 -12.18 2.27
CA VAL A 33 3.50 -12.53 1.00
C VAL A 33 4.02 -11.64 -0.13
N LEU A 34 4.16 -10.34 0.13
CA LEU A 34 4.69 -9.40 -0.85
C LEU A 34 6.09 -9.79 -1.31
N GLN A 35 6.95 -10.14 -0.37
CA GLN A 35 8.34 -10.49 -0.66
C GLN A 35 8.47 -11.83 -1.40
N GLU A 36 7.65 -12.81 -1.05
CA GLU A 36 7.74 -14.15 -1.64
C GLU A 36 6.90 -14.32 -2.89
N ASP A 37 5.68 -13.77 -2.89
CA ASP A 37 4.70 -14.04 -3.94
C ASP A 37 4.34 -12.82 -4.78
N GLY A 38 4.72 -11.62 -4.35
CA GLY A 38 4.54 -10.40 -5.14
C GLY A 38 3.31 -9.58 -4.79
N VAL A 39 3.13 -8.51 -5.56
CA VAL A 39 2.13 -7.46 -5.31
C VAL A 39 0.70 -8.01 -5.37
N TYR A 40 0.38 -8.72 -6.43
CA TYR A 40 -0.99 -9.21 -6.63
C TYR A 40 -1.41 -10.14 -5.50
N ALA A 41 -0.53 -11.08 -5.14
CA ALA A 41 -0.80 -12.02 -4.06
C ALA A 41 -1.00 -11.31 -2.71
N MET A 42 -0.19 -10.29 -2.43
CA MET A 42 -0.34 -9.52 -1.20
C MET A 42 -1.73 -8.88 -1.12
N PHE A 43 -2.19 -8.26 -2.20
CA PHE A 43 -3.51 -7.61 -2.19
C PHE A 43 -4.66 -8.61 -2.06
N LEU A 44 -4.54 -9.79 -2.68
CA LEU A 44 -5.52 -10.86 -2.47
C LEU A 44 -5.58 -11.27 -1.01
N TRP A 45 -4.41 -11.44 -0.40
CA TRP A 45 -4.31 -11.80 1.01
C TRP A 45 -4.90 -10.72 1.92
N LEU A 46 -4.55 -9.44 1.66
CA LEU A 46 -5.05 -8.32 2.45
C LEU A 46 -6.56 -8.16 2.38
N GLU A 47 -7.14 -8.34 1.20
CA GLU A 47 -8.61 -8.20 1.07
C GLU A 47 -9.34 -9.17 1.99
N LYS A 48 -8.81 -10.38 2.13
CA LYS A 48 -9.40 -11.39 2.99
C LYS A 48 -9.14 -11.12 4.47
N LYS A 49 -7.94 -10.69 4.83
CA LYS A 49 -7.48 -10.65 6.22
C LYS A 49 -7.48 -9.26 6.86
N ALA A 50 -7.30 -8.22 6.06
CA ALA A 50 -7.15 -6.86 6.57
C ALA A 50 -7.51 -5.85 5.48
N SER A 51 -8.79 -5.84 5.08
CA SER A 51 -9.25 -4.99 3.98
C SER A 51 -9.03 -3.50 4.25
N ASP A 52 -9.01 -3.08 5.52
CA ASP A 52 -8.74 -1.69 5.88
C ASP A 52 -7.33 -1.28 5.47
N VAL A 53 -6.36 -2.19 5.60
CA VAL A 53 -4.99 -1.94 5.14
C VAL A 53 -4.96 -1.80 3.63
N ARG A 54 -5.64 -2.69 2.91
CA ARG A 54 -5.71 -2.62 1.45
C ARG A 54 -6.28 -1.28 0.99
N LYS A 55 -7.35 -0.81 1.63
CA LYS A 55 -8.00 0.47 1.28
C LYS A 55 -7.06 1.65 1.46
N GLU A 56 -6.28 1.65 2.54
CA GLU A 56 -5.29 2.71 2.77
C GLU A 56 -4.16 2.68 1.73
N LEU A 57 -3.74 1.50 1.30
CA LEU A 57 -2.72 1.39 0.27
C LEU A 57 -3.22 1.91 -1.08
N VAL A 58 -4.51 1.71 -1.39
CA VAL A 58 -5.12 2.32 -2.58
C VAL A 58 -5.09 3.84 -2.47
N GLU A 59 -5.40 4.38 -1.29
CA GLU A 59 -5.33 5.83 -1.06
C GLU A 59 -3.91 6.37 -1.24
N LEU A 60 -2.90 5.62 -0.84
CA LEU A 60 -1.50 5.99 -1.08
C LEU A 60 -1.24 6.26 -2.57
N PHE A 61 -1.74 5.38 -3.44
CA PHE A 61 -1.55 5.52 -4.88
C PHE A 61 -2.36 6.67 -5.46
N ASN A 62 -3.53 6.97 -4.88
CA ASN A 62 -4.46 7.97 -5.41
C ASN A 62 -4.27 9.37 -4.83
N LYS A 63 -3.48 9.51 -3.77
CA LYS A 63 -3.28 10.79 -3.09
C LYS A 63 -2.59 11.79 -4.01
N GLU A 64 -3.24 12.94 -4.20
CA GLU A 64 -2.66 14.05 -4.95
C GLU A 64 -1.63 14.78 -4.10
N ASP A 65 -0.46 15.05 -4.66
CA ASP A 65 0.56 15.85 -4.00
C ASP A 65 0.13 17.33 -4.01
N GLU A 66 0.20 17.99 -2.86
CA GLU A 66 -0.29 19.36 -2.70
C GLU A 66 0.47 20.37 -3.57
N ASN A 67 1.75 20.15 -3.79
CA ASN A 67 2.61 21.07 -4.52
C ASN A 67 2.62 20.82 -6.02
N THR A 68 2.68 19.55 -6.43
CA THR A 68 2.84 19.18 -7.84
C THR A 68 1.54 18.77 -8.49
N HIS A 69 0.49 18.47 -7.70
CA HIS A 69 -0.81 17.95 -8.15
C HIS A 69 -0.69 16.62 -8.88
N VAL A 70 0.39 15.86 -8.62
CA VAL A 70 0.64 14.55 -9.21
C VAL A 70 0.23 13.44 -8.24
N LYS A 71 -0.34 12.39 -8.79
CA LYS A 71 -0.70 11.16 -8.06
C LYS A 71 0.20 10.03 -8.53
N LEU A 72 0.52 9.09 -7.62
CA LEU A 72 1.25 7.89 -8.03
C LEU A 72 0.46 7.09 -9.07
N SER A 73 -0.87 7.09 -8.98
CA SER A 73 -1.72 6.41 -9.95
C SER A 73 -1.50 6.92 -11.38
N ASN A 74 -1.10 8.18 -11.55
CA ASN A 74 -0.82 8.75 -12.89
C ASN A 74 0.39 8.08 -13.54
N TYR A 75 1.34 7.61 -12.74
CA TYR A 75 2.49 6.87 -13.25
C TYR A 75 2.13 5.42 -13.59
N PHE A 76 1.33 4.78 -12.72
CA PHE A 76 1.02 3.35 -12.85
C PHE A 76 -0.06 3.06 -13.90
N LEU A 77 -1.03 3.95 -14.05
CA LEU A 77 -2.20 3.73 -14.91
C LEU A 77 -2.26 4.76 -16.03
N LYS A 78 -2.90 4.38 -17.13
CA LYS A 78 -3.07 5.25 -18.28
C LYS A 78 -4.22 6.24 -18.07
N SER A 79 -4.21 7.35 -18.83
CA SER A 79 -5.32 8.31 -18.92
C SER A 79 -5.69 8.98 -17.61
N ASN A 80 -4.70 9.24 -16.76
CA ASN A 80 -4.88 9.89 -15.45
C ASN A 80 -5.90 9.17 -14.55
N LYS A 81 -6.10 7.88 -14.78
CA LYS A 81 -7.01 7.06 -14.01
C LYS A 81 -6.50 6.88 -12.58
N SER A 82 -7.42 6.82 -11.61
CA SER A 82 -7.11 6.44 -10.24
C SER A 82 -7.41 4.96 -10.04
N PHE A 83 -6.76 4.34 -9.04
CA PHE A 83 -7.09 2.97 -8.68
C PHE A 83 -8.48 2.92 -8.03
N SER A 84 -9.26 1.90 -8.40
CA SER A 84 -10.60 1.73 -7.85
C SER A 84 -10.53 1.20 -6.42
N GLN A 85 -11.48 1.60 -5.57
CA GLN A 85 -11.66 1.01 -4.25
C GLN A 85 -12.48 -0.28 -4.32
N ASP A 86 -13.23 -0.49 -5.41
CA ASP A 86 -13.88 -1.77 -5.65
C ASP A 86 -12.81 -2.82 -5.94
N PHE A 87 -12.82 -3.92 -5.19
CA PHE A 87 -11.71 -4.86 -5.23
C PHE A 87 -11.53 -5.53 -6.59
N ASP A 88 -12.63 -5.92 -7.25
CA ASP A 88 -12.54 -6.58 -8.54
C ASP A 88 -11.96 -5.63 -9.60
N GLU A 89 -12.40 -4.38 -9.60
CA GLU A 89 -11.84 -3.35 -10.49
C GLU A 89 -10.39 -3.06 -10.16
N PHE A 90 -10.05 -3.02 -8.87
CA PHE A 90 -8.68 -2.84 -8.43
C PHE A 90 -7.76 -3.95 -8.94
N CYS A 91 -8.23 -5.20 -8.92
CA CYS A 91 -7.47 -6.32 -9.47
C CYS A 91 -7.21 -6.15 -10.97
N ASN A 92 -8.18 -5.62 -11.71
CA ASN A 92 -7.98 -5.31 -13.12
C ASN A 92 -6.96 -4.18 -13.30
N ASP A 93 -6.99 -3.17 -12.42
CA ASP A 93 -5.99 -2.10 -12.43
C ASP A 93 -4.58 -2.66 -12.19
N LEU A 94 -4.44 -3.61 -11.26
CA LEU A 94 -3.14 -4.26 -11.01
C LEU A 94 -2.65 -5.04 -12.22
N ARG A 95 -3.56 -5.66 -12.97
CA ARG A 95 -3.17 -6.37 -14.19
C ARG A 95 -2.61 -5.40 -15.23
N GLU A 96 -3.17 -4.18 -15.31
CA GLU A 96 -2.64 -3.15 -16.19
C GLU A 96 -1.21 -2.77 -15.78
N VAL A 97 -0.97 -2.56 -14.49
CA VAL A 97 0.38 -2.26 -13.97
C VAL A 97 1.36 -3.38 -14.32
N ALA A 98 0.90 -4.63 -14.17
CA ALA A 98 1.76 -5.80 -14.35
C ALA A 98 2.22 -6.01 -15.79
N LYS A 99 1.63 -5.32 -16.76
CA LYS A 99 2.11 -5.38 -18.15
C LYS A 99 3.46 -4.69 -18.32
N ASP A 100 3.86 -3.85 -17.37
CA ASP A 100 5.14 -3.15 -17.37
C ASP A 100 5.92 -3.59 -16.14
N ILE A 101 6.97 -4.39 -16.35
CA ILE A 101 7.73 -4.97 -15.24
C ILE A 101 8.38 -3.91 -14.36
N ASP A 102 8.84 -2.80 -14.95
CA ASP A 102 9.48 -1.72 -14.18
C ASP A 102 8.47 -1.05 -13.24
N LYS A 103 7.25 -0.84 -13.71
CA LYS A 103 6.17 -0.27 -12.88
C LYS A 103 5.80 -1.23 -11.75
N LEU A 104 5.70 -2.51 -12.05
CA LEU A 104 5.37 -3.52 -11.04
C LEU A 104 6.44 -3.59 -9.96
N LEU A 105 7.72 -3.59 -10.34
CA LEU A 105 8.83 -3.61 -9.38
C LEU A 105 8.88 -2.34 -8.55
N PHE A 106 8.60 -1.19 -9.15
CA PHE A 106 8.53 0.07 -8.41
C PHE A 106 7.39 0.05 -7.40
N MET A 107 6.22 -0.44 -7.80
CA MET A 107 5.08 -0.59 -6.88
C MET A 107 5.45 -1.49 -5.71
N LYS A 108 6.12 -2.61 -5.97
CA LYS A 108 6.56 -3.52 -4.93
C LYS A 108 7.45 -2.82 -3.90
N LYS A 109 8.41 -2.02 -4.37
CA LYS A 109 9.31 -1.27 -3.48
C LYS A 109 8.57 -0.27 -2.60
N LEU A 110 7.61 0.46 -3.19
CA LEU A 110 6.79 1.41 -2.42
C LEU A 110 5.97 0.70 -1.35
N LEU A 111 5.38 -0.44 -1.71
CA LEU A 111 4.57 -1.22 -0.78
C LEU A 111 5.42 -1.81 0.34
N GLU A 112 6.59 -2.34 0.02
CA GLU A 112 7.51 -2.87 1.04
C GLU A 112 7.87 -1.80 2.05
N ARG A 113 8.20 -0.59 1.59
CA ARG A 113 8.56 0.51 2.46
C ARG A 113 7.38 0.95 3.33
N THR A 114 6.22 1.14 2.72
CA THR A 114 5.03 1.60 3.43
C THR A 114 4.58 0.59 4.50
N VAL A 115 4.53 -0.68 4.13
CA VAL A 115 4.10 -1.75 5.06
C VAL A 115 5.13 -1.92 6.18
N THR A 116 6.43 -1.77 5.87
CA THR A 116 7.49 -1.82 6.88
C THR A 116 7.32 -0.69 7.89
N TYR A 117 7.07 0.54 7.43
CA TYR A 117 6.83 1.67 8.32
C TYR A 117 5.58 1.41 9.18
N ALA A 118 4.51 0.93 8.56
CA ALA A 118 3.27 0.61 9.28
C ALA A 118 3.52 -0.43 10.38
N LEU A 119 4.30 -1.45 10.08
CA LEU A 119 4.64 -2.51 11.03
C LEU A 119 5.40 -1.94 12.24
N TYR A 120 6.37 -1.07 12.00
CA TYR A 120 7.11 -0.45 13.09
C TYR A 120 6.22 0.47 13.93
N HIS A 121 5.32 1.22 13.30
CA HIS A 121 4.35 2.05 14.04
C HIS A 121 3.42 1.18 14.90
N ALA A 122 2.95 0.06 14.36
CA ALA A 122 2.09 -0.85 15.12
C ALA A 122 2.82 -1.44 16.33
N ARG A 123 4.10 -1.79 16.15
CA ARG A 123 4.94 -2.29 17.26
C ARG A 123 5.16 -1.22 18.32
N ALA A 124 5.46 0.01 17.92
CA ALA A 124 5.67 1.10 18.86
C ALA A 124 4.40 1.38 19.67
N LYS A 125 3.24 1.32 19.03
CA LYS A 125 1.94 1.48 19.67
C LYS A 125 1.70 0.37 20.71
N ARG A 126 2.01 -0.88 20.36
CA ARG A 126 1.88 -2.02 21.27
C ARG A 126 2.78 -1.82 22.50
N ASP A 127 4.04 -1.45 22.26
CA ASP A 127 5.02 -1.29 23.34
C ASP A 127 4.61 -0.20 24.32
N LYS A 128 3.98 0.88 23.83
CA LYS A 128 3.47 1.95 24.69
C LYS A 128 2.32 1.50 25.58
N ASN A 129 1.53 0.54 25.12
CA ASN A 129 0.35 0.05 25.81
C ASN A 129 0.68 -1.08 26.81
N GLU A 130 1.90 -1.55 26.78
CA GLU A 130 2.41 -2.50 27.77
C GLU A 130 3.01 -1.77 28.97
#